data_9e4261f573c11a4cb7f80b0befeb7fd6
#
_entry.id   9e4261f573c11a4cb7f80b0befeb7fd6
#
_cell.length_a   1.000
_cell.length_b   1.000
_cell.length_c   1.000
_cell.angle_alpha   90.00
_cell.angle_beta   90.00
_cell.angle_gamma   90.00
#
_symmetry.space_group_name_H-M   'P 1'
#
loop_
_entity.id
_entity.type
_entity.pdbx_description
1 polymer ?
#
loop_
_entity_poly.entity_id
_entity_poly.type
_entity_poly.pdbx_seq_one_letter_code
_entity_poly.pdbx_strand_id
1 'polypeptide(L)'
;MMRRLMTIVIMLLMLSSCYYFNQVVDDIRDSNAMERGRKKDGGGAYENDKYKEGVYKAIDDIVKRPVNKKIQFEGTELIIPENTVINPDSWTLLDLKTGYGLPISFSTQGLCLNKTVKGKVYSLWYNKVMSGVNEIGKKIEKVNGFTYTCK
;
A
#
# COMPACT_ATOMS: atom_id res chain seq x y z
N MET A 1 6.24 -44.10 15.75
CA MET A 1 6.43 -42.69 16.11
C MET A 1 7.11 -41.89 15.00
N MET A 2 8.23 -42.33 14.46
CA MET A 2 9.03 -41.63 13.42
C MET A 2 8.26 -41.27 12.12
N ARG A 3 7.36 -42.16 11.63
CA ARG A 3 6.54 -41.91 10.40
C ARG A 3 5.57 -40.71 10.56
N ARG A 4 4.96 -40.54 11.73
CA ARG A 4 4.03 -39.41 12.00
C ARG A 4 4.77 -38.07 12.13
N LEU A 5 5.99 -38.09 12.67
CA LEU A 5 6.83 -36.89 12.77
C LEU A 5 7.27 -36.41 11.38
N MET A 6 7.64 -37.34 10.51
CA MET A 6 8.06 -37.06 9.13
C MET A 6 6.93 -36.45 8.27
N THR A 7 5.68 -36.92 8.44
CA THR A 7 4.51 -36.34 7.77
C THR A 7 4.20 -34.91 8.23
N ILE A 8 4.35 -34.63 9.51
CA ILE A 8 4.12 -33.28 10.06
C ILE A 8 5.18 -32.30 9.54
N VAL A 9 6.44 -32.71 9.47
CA VAL A 9 7.54 -31.88 8.94
C VAL A 9 7.33 -31.57 7.46
N ILE A 10 6.92 -32.57 6.66
CA ILE A 10 6.63 -32.37 5.22
C ILE A 10 5.44 -31.42 5.05
N MET A 11 4.39 -31.53 5.87
CA MET A 11 3.23 -30.65 5.82
C MET A 11 3.57 -29.18 6.17
N LEU A 12 4.45 -28.97 7.16
CA LEU A 12 4.94 -27.65 7.54
C LEU A 12 5.82 -27.03 6.43
N LEU A 13 6.64 -27.83 5.76
CA LEU A 13 7.46 -27.36 4.63
C LEU A 13 6.60 -26.99 3.42
N MET A 14 5.52 -27.73 3.16
CA MET A 14 4.57 -27.39 2.08
C MET A 14 3.81 -26.11 2.35
N LEU A 15 3.39 -25.86 3.59
CA LEU A 15 2.70 -24.62 3.97
C LEU A 15 3.61 -23.39 3.89
N SER A 16 4.88 -23.52 4.28
CA SER A 16 5.85 -22.43 4.15
C SER A 16 6.18 -22.13 2.69
N SER A 17 6.28 -23.12 1.81
CA SER A 17 6.54 -22.91 0.39
C SER A 17 5.40 -22.19 -0.33
N CYS A 18 4.14 -22.48 0.01
CA CYS A 18 2.98 -21.75 -0.53
C CYS A 18 2.97 -20.27 -0.10
N TYR A 19 3.37 -19.98 1.13
CA TYR A 19 3.47 -18.60 1.61
C TYR A 19 4.53 -17.80 0.84
N TYR A 20 5.73 -18.34 0.70
CA TYR A 20 6.82 -17.71 -0.07
C TYR A 20 6.46 -17.54 -1.55
N PHE A 21 5.80 -18.52 -2.16
CA PHE A 21 5.38 -18.44 -3.55
C PHE A 21 4.37 -17.30 -3.76
N ASN A 22 3.37 -17.15 -2.91
CA ASN A 22 2.40 -16.04 -2.98
C ASN A 22 3.08 -14.68 -2.81
N GLN A 23 4.04 -14.56 -1.88
CA GLN A 23 4.79 -13.33 -1.70
C GLN A 23 5.59 -12.95 -2.95
N VAL A 24 6.29 -13.89 -3.56
CA VAL A 24 7.05 -13.65 -4.82
C VAL A 24 6.12 -13.25 -5.97
N VAL A 25 4.94 -13.86 -6.09
CA VAL A 25 3.95 -13.51 -7.11
C VAL A 25 3.41 -12.11 -6.89
N ASP A 26 3.14 -11.72 -5.64
CA ASP A 26 2.69 -10.38 -5.31
C ASP A 26 3.79 -9.34 -5.59
N ASP A 27 5.04 -9.60 -5.23
CA ASP A 27 6.18 -8.71 -5.51
C ASP A 27 6.38 -8.48 -7.03
N ILE A 28 6.27 -9.55 -7.84
CA ILE A 28 6.34 -9.45 -9.31
C ILE A 28 5.17 -8.65 -9.87
N ARG A 29 3.96 -8.87 -9.35
CA ARG A 29 2.76 -8.14 -9.77
C ARG A 29 2.89 -6.65 -9.45
N ASP A 30 3.36 -6.32 -8.25
CA ASP A 30 3.55 -4.95 -7.78
C ASP A 30 4.62 -4.22 -8.61
N SER A 31 5.76 -4.87 -8.87
CA SER A 31 6.83 -4.36 -9.72
C SER A 31 6.33 -4.10 -11.16
N ASN A 32 5.60 -5.03 -11.75
CA ASN A 32 5.01 -4.89 -13.08
C ASN A 32 3.97 -3.77 -13.15
N ALA A 33 3.19 -3.54 -12.07
CA ALA A 33 2.23 -2.45 -12.00
C ALA A 33 2.92 -1.09 -11.96
N MET A 34 3.99 -0.95 -11.16
CA MET A 34 4.81 0.27 -11.10
C MET A 34 5.43 0.59 -12.45
N GLU A 35 5.98 -0.41 -13.15
CA GLU A 35 6.60 -0.22 -14.46
C GLU A 35 5.56 0.17 -15.53
N ARG A 36 4.36 -0.40 -15.50
CA ARG A 36 3.27 -0.01 -16.41
C ARG A 36 2.86 1.46 -16.22
N GLY A 37 2.70 1.91 -14.97
CA GLY A 37 2.37 3.30 -14.67
C GLY A 37 3.44 4.27 -15.18
N ARG A 38 4.70 3.92 -14.98
CA ARG A 38 5.84 4.72 -15.44
C ARG A 38 5.95 4.78 -16.96
N LYS A 39 5.75 3.66 -17.68
CA LYS A 39 5.88 3.59 -19.14
C LYS A 39 4.71 4.23 -19.88
N LYS A 40 3.51 4.19 -19.30
CA LYS A 40 2.27 4.58 -19.97
C LYS A 40 2.23 6.06 -20.34
N ASP A 41 2.87 6.91 -19.55
CA ASP A 41 2.78 8.37 -19.66
C ASP A 41 4.15 9.07 -19.80
N GLY A 42 5.16 8.36 -20.31
CA GLY A 42 6.45 8.96 -20.62
C GLY A 42 7.30 9.33 -19.41
N GLY A 43 7.17 8.60 -18.29
CA GLY A 43 8.06 8.74 -17.14
C GLY A 43 7.49 9.52 -15.95
N GLY A 44 6.20 9.82 -15.95
CA GLY A 44 5.50 10.27 -14.75
C GLY A 44 5.78 11.70 -14.30
N ALA A 45 6.05 12.59 -15.24
CA ALA A 45 6.06 14.02 -14.92
C ALA A 45 4.62 14.45 -14.56
N TYR A 46 4.44 15.01 -13.36
CA TYR A 46 3.17 15.57 -12.87
C TYR A 46 2.58 16.67 -13.78
N GLU A 47 3.31 17.09 -14.78
CA GLU A 47 2.91 18.10 -15.76
C GLU A 47 2.17 17.52 -16.97
N ASN A 48 2.16 16.19 -17.13
CA ASN A 48 1.48 15.55 -18.25
C ASN A 48 -0.03 15.41 -17.96
N ASP A 49 -0.89 16.00 -18.78
CA ASP A 49 -2.34 15.96 -18.60
C ASP A 49 -2.93 14.55 -18.65
N LYS A 50 -2.34 13.65 -19.45
CA LYS A 50 -2.72 12.23 -19.47
C LYS A 50 -2.42 11.53 -18.16
N TYR A 51 -1.29 11.84 -17.53
CA TYR A 51 -0.93 11.32 -16.20
C TYR A 51 -1.93 11.80 -15.16
N LYS A 52 -2.23 13.10 -15.14
CA LYS A 52 -3.22 13.67 -14.22
C LYS A 52 -4.60 13.02 -14.40
N GLU A 53 -5.07 12.88 -15.64
CA GLU A 53 -6.35 12.22 -15.95
C GLU A 53 -6.35 10.76 -15.47
N GLY A 54 -5.24 10.03 -15.67
CA GLY A 54 -5.06 8.66 -15.19
C GLY A 54 -5.12 8.56 -13.67
N VAL A 55 -4.46 9.49 -12.96
CA VAL A 55 -4.50 9.57 -11.49
C VAL A 55 -5.92 9.85 -11.00
N TYR A 56 -6.66 10.80 -11.59
CA TYR A 56 -8.05 11.08 -11.22
C TYR A 56 -8.95 9.86 -11.40
N LYS A 57 -8.84 9.15 -12.54
CA LYS A 57 -9.60 7.90 -12.77
C LYS A 57 -9.26 6.82 -11.77
N ALA A 58 -7.98 6.69 -11.38
CA ALA A 58 -7.56 5.75 -10.33
C ALA A 58 -8.16 6.13 -8.97
N ILE A 59 -8.18 7.41 -8.61
CA ILE A 59 -8.79 7.90 -7.38
C ILE A 59 -10.28 7.58 -7.34
N ASP A 60 -11.03 7.85 -8.43
CA ASP A 60 -12.47 7.60 -8.54
C ASP A 60 -12.83 6.11 -8.43
N ASP A 61 -11.94 5.23 -8.84
CA ASP A 61 -12.10 3.79 -8.67
C ASP A 61 -11.73 3.33 -7.25
N ILE A 62 -10.60 3.80 -6.70
CA ILE A 62 -10.11 3.38 -5.39
C ILE A 62 -11.00 3.87 -4.25
N VAL A 63 -11.62 5.04 -4.37
CA VAL A 63 -12.53 5.58 -3.34
C VAL A 63 -13.70 4.64 -3.04
N LYS A 64 -14.11 3.83 -4.03
CA LYS A 64 -15.20 2.84 -3.94
C LYS A 64 -14.75 1.49 -3.37
N ARG A 65 -13.44 1.25 -3.30
CA ARG A 65 -12.89 -0.02 -2.82
C ARG A 65 -12.90 -0.09 -1.30
N PRO A 66 -13.05 -1.28 -0.71
CA PRO A 66 -12.90 -1.46 0.73
C PRO A 66 -11.43 -1.23 1.16
N VAL A 67 -11.24 -0.69 2.36
CA VAL A 67 -9.93 -0.52 2.99
C VAL A 67 -9.74 -1.67 3.97
N ASN A 68 -9.23 -2.80 3.46
CA ASN A 68 -9.13 -4.06 4.19
C ASN A 68 -7.86 -4.88 3.86
N LYS A 69 -7.03 -4.43 2.90
CA LYS A 69 -5.79 -5.12 2.54
C LYS A 69 -4.73 -4.86 3.62
N LYS A 70 -4.28 -5.92 4.29
CA LYS A 70 -3.19 -5.89 5.26
C LYS A 70 -1.84 -5.97 4.55
N ILE A 71 -0.92 -5.10 4.94
CA ILE A 71 0.47 -5.08 4.44
C ILE A 71 1.43 -4.89 5.60
N GLN A 72 2.69 -5.30 5.39
CA GLN A 72 3.79 -4.96 6.29
C GLN A 72 4.48 -3.69 5.79
N PHE A 73 4.60 -2.70 6.68
CA PHE A 73 5.30 -1.44 6.39
C PHE A 73 6.26 -1.12 7.53
N GLU A 74 7.55 -1.17 7.25
CA GLU A 74 8.60 -0.80 8.19
C GLU A 74 8.48 -1.44 9.60
N GLY A 75 8.02 -2.69 9.65
CA GLY A 75 7.86 -3.46 10.89
C GLY A 75 6.52 -3.28 11.60
N THR A 76 5.54 -2.61 10.99
CA THR A 76 4.15 -2.56 11.46
C THR A 76 3.17 -3.04 10.41
N GLU A 77 2.01 -3.56 10.85
CA GLU A 77 0.90 -3.84 9.96
C GLU A 77 0.13 -2.55 9.66
N LEU A 78 -0.13 -2.29 8.38
CA LEU A 78 -1.04 -1.27 7.90
C LEU A 78 -2.17 -1.89 7.09
N ILE A 79 -3.32 -1.22 7.10
CA ILE A 79 -4.49 -1.59 6.31
C ILE A 79 -4.70 -0.52 5.25
N ILE A 80 -4.70 -0.92 3.98
CA ILE A 80 -4.82 -0.03 2.83
C ILE A 80 -5.97 -0.50 1.91
N PRO A 81 -6.39 0.31 0.91
CA PRO A 81 -7.42 -0.11 -0.05
C PRO A 81 -7.02 -1.36 -0.83
N GLU A 82 -8.00 -2.18 -1.19
CA GLU A 82 -7.80 -3.33 -2.06
C GLU A 82 -7.14 -2.94 -3.39
N ASN A 83 -6.33 -3.85 -3.95
CA ASN A 83 -5.59 -3.64 -5.19
C ASN A 83 -4.70 -2.39 -5.20
N THR A 84 -4.20 -2.00 -4.03
CA THR A 84 -3.15 -0.98 -3.89
C THR A 84 -1.91 -1.56 -3.20
N VAL A 85 -0.80 -0.83 -3.27
CA VAL A 85 0.46 -1.13 -2.60
C VAL A 85 1.14 0.18 -2.20
N ILE A 86 2.03 0.14 -1.23
CA ILE A 86 2.94 1.26 -0.94
C ILE A 86 4.17 1.08 -1.83
N ASN A 87 4.45 2.07 -2.68
CA ASN A 87 5.68 2.10 -3.48
C ASN A 87 6.90 2.16 -2.55
N PRO A 88 7.84 1.21 -2.59
CA PRO A 88 8.99 1.17 -1.69
C PRO A 88 9.95 2.36 -1.85
N ASP A 89 10.03 2.95 -3.04
CA ASP A 89 10.96 4.05 -3.32
C ASP A 89 10.44 5.41 -2.84
N SER A 90 9.13 5.64 -2.94
CA SER A 90 8.50 6.94 -2.63
C SER A 90 7.57 6.91 -1.42
N TRP A 91 7.25 5.72 -0.92
CA TRP A 91 6.29 5.46 0.14
C TRP A 91 4.89 6.02 -0.13
N THR A 92 4.56 6.23 -1.39
CA THR A 92 3.23 6.65 -1.83
C THR A 92 2.33 5.46 -2.11
N LEU A 93 1.02 5.65 -1.94
CA LEU A 93 0.02 4.65 -2.30
C LEU A 93 -0.06 4.56 -3.82
N LEU A 94 0.03 3.34 -4.36
CA LEU A 94 0.03 3.05 -5.79
C LEU A 94 -1.13 2.11 -6.13
N ASP A 95 -1.85 2.41 -7.21
CA ASP A 95 -2.90 1.53 -7.75
C ASP A 95 -2.29 0.39 -8.58
N LEU A 96 -2.50 -0.85 -8.16
CA LEU A 96 -1.98 -2.02 -8.89
C LEU A 96 -2.64 -2.24 -10.25
N LYS A 97 -3.85 -1.73 -10.47
CA LYS A 97 -4.57 -1.87 -11.73
C LYS A 97 -3.99 -0.98 -12.81
N THR A 98 -3.65 0.26 -12.48
CA THR A 98 -3.20 1.27 -13.43
C THR A 98 -1.71 1.58 -13.33
N GLY A 99 -1.09 1.35 -12.18
CA GLY A 99 0.29 1.73 -11.87
C GLY A 99 0.46 3.20 -11.47
N TYR A 100 -0.63 3.96 -11.33
CA TYR A 100 -0.54 5.37 -10.91
C TYR A 100 -0.35 5.49 -9.39
N GLY A 101 0.57 6.38 -9.00
CA GLY A 101 0.73 6.81 -7.62
C GLY A 101 -0.35 7.83 -7.24
N LEU A 102 -0.89 7.69 -6.02
CA LEU A 102 -1.84 8.64 -5.46
C LEU A 102 -1.12 9.63 -4.55
N PRO A 103 -1.64 10.86 -4.37
CA PRO A 103 -1.09 11.81 -3.42
C PRO A 103 -1.48 11.46 -1.96
N ILE A 104 -1.13 10.25 -1.56
CA ILE A 104 -1.23 9.67 -0.22
C ILE A 104 0.12 9.02 0.07
N SER A 105 0.79 9.43 1.13
CA SER A 105 2.11 8.90 1.48
C SER A 105 2.21 8.51 2.95
N PHE A 106 3.10 7.57 3.20
CA PHE A 106 3.44 7.09 4.53
C PHE A 106 4.86 7.52 4.89
N SER A 107 5.19 7.57 6.17
CA SER A 107 6.51 7.96 6.64
C SER A 107 6.79 7.35 8.00
N THR A 108 8.07 7.23 8.34
CA THR A 108 8.55 6.96 9.71
C THR A 108 9.05 8.21 10.41
N GLN A 109 8.88 9.37 9.80
CA GLN A 109 9.14 10.67 10.40
C GLN A 109 7.87 11.19 11.09
N GLY A 110 8.01 11.89 12.21
CA GLY A 110 6.88 12.43 12.97
C GLY A 110 6.21 13.59 12.25
N LEU A 111 5.16 13.31 11.45
CA LEU A 111 4.26 14.32 10.90
C LEU A 111 3.05 14.49 11.82
N CYS A 112 2.21 15.52 11.55
CA CYS A 112 1.06 15.85 12.39
C CYS A 112 0.03 14.74 12.52
N LEU A 113 -0.18 13.94 11.48
CA LEU A 113 -1.06 12.78 11.50
C LEU A 113 -0.22 11.52 11.66
N ASN A 114 -0.21 10.95 12.87
CA ASN A 114 0.68 9.83 13.18
C ASN A 114 0.08 8.81 14.15
N LYS A 115 0.76 7.67 14.28
CA LYS A 115 0.56 6.67 15.33
C LYS A 115 1.92 6.17 15.81
N THR A 116 1.98 5.72 17.06
CA THR A 116 3.19 5.11 17.62
C THR A 116 2.94 3.62 17.87
N VAL A 117 3.84 2.77 17.37
CA VAL A 117 3.80 1.32 17.59
C VAL A 117 5.17 0.88 18.08
N LYS A 118 5.23 0.28 19.27
CA LYS A 118 6.48 -0.20 19.91
C LYS A 118 7.60 0.87 19.93
N GLY A 119 7.23 2.14 20.21
CA GLY A 119 8.16 3.26 20.28
C GLY A 119 8.58 3.86 18.92
N LYS A 120 8.19 3.29 17.80
CA LYS A 120 8.44 3.85 16.46
C LYS A 120 7.22 4.64 15.99
N VAL A 121 7.46 5.84 15.44
CA VAL A 121 6.41 6.72 14.90
C VAL A 121 6.19 6.38 13.43
N TYR A 122 4.92 6.30 13.06
CA TYR A 122 4.46 6.14 11.68
C TYR A 122 3.52 7.27 11.35
N SER A 123 3.67 7.89 10.21
CA SER A 123 2.86 9.03 9.79
C SER A 123 2.16 8.77 8.47
N LEU A 124 1.00 9.38 8.32
CA LEU A 124 0.19 9.40 7.11
C LEU A 124 0.06 10.85 6.63
N TRP A 125 0.29 11.09 5.36
CA TRP A 125 -0.02 12.34 4.69
C TRP A 125 -0.92 12.08 3.49
N TYR A 126 -1.89 12.93 3.26
CA TYR A 126 -2.73 12.90 2.06
C TYR A 126 -3.22 14.29 1.68
N ASN A 127 -3.45 14.51 0.39
CA ASN A 127 -3.95 15.78 -0.12
C ASN A 127 -5.42 15.97 0.26
N LYS A 128 -5.68 16.88 1.21
CA LYS A 128 -7.03 17.16 1.74
C LYS A 128 -7.90 17.97 0.78
N VAL A 129 -7.31 18.66 -0.20
CA VAL A 129 -8.04 19.49 -1.18
C VAL A 129 -8.71 18.61 -2.24
N MET A 130 -8.09 17.49 -2.62
CA MET A 130 -8.66 16.53 -3.56
C MET A 130 -9.70 15.65 -2.86
N SER A 131 -10.98 15.85 -3.18
CA SER A 131 -12.12 15.18 -2.49
C SER A 131 -11.97 13.66 -2.37
N GLY A 132 -11.70 12.95 -3.45
CA GLY A 132 -11.54 11.49 -3.44
C GLY A 132 -10.32 11.04 -2.62
N VAL A 133 -9.18 11.75 -2.71
CA VAL A 133 -7.97 11.48 -1.92
C VAL A 133 -8.22 11.71 -0.42
N ASN A 134 -8.93 12.79 -0.09
CA ASN A 134 -9.32 13.09 1.29
C ASN A 134 -10.21 11.98 1.87
N GLU A 135 -11.15 11.46 1.09
CA GLU A 135 -12.02 10.36 1.52
C GLU A 135 -11.22 9.06 1.76
N ILE A 136 -10.34 8.69 0.81
CA ILE A 136 -9.46 7.51 0.94
C ILE A 136 -8.55 7.68 2.16
N GLY A 137 -7.92 8.85 2.30
CA GLY A 137 -7.03 9.18 3.42
C GLY A 137 -7.72 9.04 4.78
N LYS A 138 -8.94 9.56 4.94
CA LYS A 138 -9.74 9.41 6.15
C LYS A 138 -10.11 7.96 6.46
N LYS A 139 -10.42 7.14 5.45
CA LYS A 139 -10.66 5.71 5.65
C LYS A 139 -9.40 5.01 6.16
N ILE A 140 -8.23 5.28 5.56
CA ILE A 140 -6.94 4.75 5.99
C ILE A 140 -6.60 5.22 7.42
N GLU A 141 -6.76 6.51 7.71
CA GLU A 141 -6.55 7.11 9.03
C GLU A 141 -7.33 6.35 10.10
N LYS A 142 -8.64 6.19 9.88
CA LYS A 142 -9.56 5.56 10.82
C LYS A 142 -9.22 4.09 11.09
N VAL A 143 -9.01 3.28 10.06
CA VAL A 143 -8.78 1.83 10.21
C VAL A 143 -7.41 1.51 10.80
N ASN A 144 -6.42 2.40 10.63
CA ASN A 144 -5.07 2.23 11.18
C ASN A 144 -4.85 2.93 12.52
N GLY A 145 -5.78 3.73 13.00
CA GLY A 145 -5.66 4.46 14.27
C GLY A 145 -4.63 5.59 14.23
N PHE A 146 -4.47 6.26 13.09
CA PHE A 146 -3.70 7.51 13.03
C PHE A 146 -4.45 8.63 13.75
N THR A 147 -3.74 9.48 14.47
CA THR A 147 -4.31 10.61 15.22
C THR A 147 -3.55 11.89 14.92
N TYR A 148 -4.26 13.02 14.98
CA TYR A 148 -3.65 14.33 14.76
C TYR A 148 -2.98 14.82 16.03
N THR A 149 -1.69 15.12 15.99
CA THR A 149 -0.87 15.47 17.16
C THR A 149 -0.34 16.91 17.14
N CYS A 150 -0.40 17.62 16.01
CA CYS A 150 -0.05 19.05 15.96
C CYS A 150 -1.20 19.90 16.50
N LYS A 151 -0.83 20.96 17.24
CA LYS A 151 -1.74 22.00 17.72
C LYS A 151 -1.86 23.11 16.69
#